data_12725d2d12c8ff787fb5d8aa9fff665e
#
_entry.id   12725d2d12c8ff787fb5d8aa9fff665e
#
_cell.length_a   1.000
_cell.length_b   1.000
_cell.length_c   1.000
_cell.angle_alpha   90.00
_cell.angle_beta   90.00
_cell.angle_gamma   90.00
#
_symmetry.space_group_name_H-M   'P 1'
#
loop_
_entity.id
_entity.type
_entity.pdbx_description
1 polymer ?
#
loop_
_entity_poly.entity_id
_entity_poly.type
_entity_poly.pdbx_seq_one_letter_code
_entity_poly.pdbx_strand_id
1 'polypeptide(L)'
;MSQFWSYRWNFQIMAANDYIIIAPNRRGLPGFGMEWLEQISGDYGGQCMKDYLSAIDDISKEPYVDTNRLGCVGASFGGFSVYWLAGHHDKRFKAFIAHDGIFNMEQQYLETEEMWFANWDYGWCILGQKQCNGTTYLCQLSPSFR
;
A
#
# COMPACT_ATOMS: atom_id res chain seq x y z
N MET A 1 9.61 2.90 2.94
CA MET A 1 9.67 4.20 3.66
C MET A 1 10.34 4.10 5.01
N SER A 2 10.28 2.98 5.70
CA SER A 2 10.98 2.76 6.98
C SER A 2 12.49 2.98 6.94
N GLN A 3 13.10 2.90 5.76
CA GLN A 3 14.55 3.09 5.56
C GLN A 3 14.95 4.54 5.23
N PHE A 4 13.99 5.44 5.04
CA PHE A 4 14.26 6.80 4.65
C PHE A 4 13.69 7.80 5.65
N TRP A 5 14.58 8.46 6.37
CA TRP A 5 14.20 9.64 7.11
C TRP A 5 14.13 10.84 6.17
N SER A 6 13.08 11.65 6.31
CA SER A 6 12.96 12.91 5.58
C SER A 6 12.17 13.94 6.37
N TYR A 7 12.35 15.21 6.06
CA TYR A 7 11.53 16.29 6.64
C TYR A 7 10.06 16.15 6.26
N ARG A 8 9.76 15.65 5.09
CA ARG A 8 8.39 15.47 4.60
C ARG A 8 7.65 14.34 5.34
N TRP A 9 8.34 13.23 5.63
CA TRP A 9 7.80 12.07 6.32
C TRP A 9 8.62 11.82 7.58
N ASN A 10 8.48 12.74 8.53
CA ASN A 10 9.26 12.73 9.76
C ASN A 10 8.50 11.99 10.86
N PHE A 11 8.83 10.74 11.09
CA PHE A 11 8.23 9.90 12.13
C PHE A 11 8.45 10.45 13.54
N GLN A 12 9.54 11.16 13.78
CA GLN A 12 9.84 11.74 15.08
C GLN A 12 8.85 12.84 15.47
N ILE A 13 8.36 13.62 14.49
CA ILE A 13 7.30 14.61 14.74
C ILE A 13 6.01 13.93 15.16
N MET A 14 5.64 12.84 14.51
CA MET A 14 4.46 12.06 14.88
C MET A 14 4.63 11.46 16.28
N ALA A 15 5.79 10.85 16.57
CA ALA A 15 6.09 10.30 17.89
C ALA A 15 6.09 11.36 18.99
N ALA A 16 6.57 12.59 18.70
CA ALA A 16 6.54 13.72 19.63
C ALA A 16 5.11 14.23 19.92
N ASN A 17 4.13 13.81 19.16
CA ASN A 17 2.70 14.08 19.37
C ASN A 17 1.95 12.85 19.92
N ASP A 18 2.62 12.04 20.70
CA ASP A 18 2.07 10.86 21.40
C ASP A 18 1.55 9.73 20.49
N TYR A 19 2.08 9.63 19.26
CA TYR A 19 1.78 8.50 18.37
C TYR A 19 2.88 7.43 18.43
N ILE A 20 2.47 6.18 18.46
CA ILE A 20 3.35 5.04 18.18
C ILE A 20 3.36 4.85 16.65
N ILE A 21 4.56 4.93 16.05
CA ILE A 21 4.71 4.86 14.60
C ILE A 21 5.24 3.49 14.20
N ILE A 22 4.53 2.85 13.29
CA ILE A 22 4.91 1.57 12.70
C ILE A 22 5.13 1.78 11.21
N ALA A 23 6.33 1.47 10.75
CA ALA A 23 6.72 1.55 9.35
C ALA A 23 7.19 0.17 8.85
N PRO A 24 6.29 -0.74 8.49
CA PRO A 24 6.64 -2.11 8.13
C PRO A 24 7.50 -2.17 6.86
N ASN A 25 8.49 -3.04 6.87
CA ASN A 25 9.24 -3.42 5.67
C ASN A 25 8.48 -4.49 4.89
N ARG A 26 7.46 -4.07 4.18
CA ARG A 26 6.63 -4.96 3.37
C ARG A 26 7.38 -5.49 2.15
N ARG A 27 6.93 -6.58 1.56
CA ARG A 27 7.43 -7.08 0.28
C ARG A 27 7.28 -6.06 -0.84
N GLY A 28 8.23 -6.06 -1.76
CA GLY A 28 8.35 -5.02 -2.78
C GLY A 28 9.16 -3.78 -2.35
N LEU A 29 9.82 -3.79 -1.18
CA LEU A 29 10.78 -2.76 -0.79
C LEU A 29 12.21 -3.18 -1.14
N PRO A 30 13.06 -2.24 -1.61
CA PRO A 30 14.47 -2.52 -1.84
C PRO A 30 15.23 -2.76 -0.52
N GLY A 31 16.38 -3.42 -0.62
CA GLY A 31 17.28 -3.65 0.53
C GLY A 31 17.17 -5.05 1.16
N PHE A 32 16.23 -5.87 0.72
CA PHE A 32 16.02 -7.24 1.22
C PHE A 32 16.24 -8.33 0.16
N GLY A 33 16.92 -7.99 -0.93
CA GLY A 33 17.17 -8.87 -2.06
C GLY A 33 16.11 -8.77 -3.17
N MET A 34 16.47 -9.34 -4.34
CA MET A 34 15.62 -9.25 -5.54
C MET A 34 14.31 -10.02 -5.37
N GLU A 35 14.37 -11.21 -4.79
CA GLU A 35 13.16 -12.01 -4.53
C GLU A 35 12.13 -11.26 -3.69
N TRP A 36 12.58 -10.51 -2.68
CA TRP A 36 11.70 -9.67 -1.87
C TRP A 36 11.11 -8.50 -2.66
N LEU A 37 11.95 -7.87 -3.50
CA LEU A 37 11.56 -6.71 -4.30
C LEU A 37 10.53 -7.08 -5.37
N GLU A 38 10.73 -8.18 -6.06
CA GLU A 38 9.89 -8.60 -7.19
C GLU A 38 8.50 -9.09 -6.78
N GLN A 39 8.29 -9.42 -5.52
CA GLN A 39 6.99 -9.92 -5.04
C GLN A 39 5.85 -8.90 -5.09
N ILE A 40 6.12 -7.64 -5.43
CA ILE A 40 5.08 -6.63 -5.62
C ILE A 40 4.56 -6.60 -7.06
N SER A 41 5.41 -6.97 -8.04
CA SER A 41 5.05 -6.91 -9.45
C SER A 41 3.92 -7.90 -9.75
N GLY A 42 2.84 -7.38 -10.32
CA GLY A 42 1.63 -8.15 -10.56
C GLY A 42 0.78 -8.49 -9.33
N ASP A 43 1.16 -8.03 -8.11
CA ASP A 43 0.48 -8.38 -6.87
C ASP A 43 0.29 -7.17 -5.90
N TYR A 44 -0.13 -6.03 -6.40
CA TYR A 44 -0.29 -4.81 -5.59
C TYR A 44 -1.30 -4.96 -4.44
N GLY A 45 -2.33 -5.75 -4.61
CA GLY A 45 -3.35 -6.01 -3.60
C GLY A 45 -3.14 -7.28 -2.77
N GLY A 46 -2.03 -7.99 -2.97
CA GLY A 46 -1.81 -9.31 -2.38
C GLY A 46 -0.89 -9.32 -1.16
N GLN A 47 0.30 -9.87 -1.33
CA GLN A 47 1.17 -10.17 -0.18
C GLN A 47 1.62 -8.93 0.59
N CYS A 48 1.91 -7.81 -0.08
CA CYS A 48 2.30 -6.59 0.61
C CYS A 48 1.19 -6.04 1.55
N MET A 49 -0.08 -6.25 1.20
CA MET A 49 -1.21 -5.88 2.06
C MET A 49 -1.31 -6.77 3.29
N LYS A 50 -1.06 -8.06 3.12
CA LYS A 50 -0.98 -9.02 4.25
C LYS A 50 0.17 -8.66 5.19
N ASP A 51 1.30 -8.20 4.66
CA ASP A 51 2.44 -7.74 5.47
C ASP A 51 2.05 -6.54 6.35
N TYR A 52 1.28 -5.58 5.83
CA TYR A 52 0.77 -4.47 6.64
C TYR A 52 -0.21 -4.94 7.73
N LEU A 53 -1.15 -5.82 7.38
CA LEU A 53 -2.12 -6.34 8.35
C LEU A 53 -1.43 -7.17 9.42
N SER A 54 -0.46 -8.00 9.07
CA SER A 54 0.28 -8.79 10.05
C SER A 54 1.11 -7.92 11.00
N ALA A 55 1.70 -6.84 10.49
CA ALA A 55 2.46 -5.91 11.32
C ALA A 55 1.57 -5.19 12.34
N ILE A 56 0.38 -4.74 11.95
CA ILE A 56 -0.55 -4.12 12.90
C ILE A 56 -1.13 -5.13 13.87
N ASP A 57 -1.40 -6.36 13.44
CA ASP A 57 -1.87 -7.42 14.32
C ASP A 57 -0.81 -7.82 15.37
N ASP A 58 0.46 -7.77 15.00
CA ASP A 58 1.55 -8.10 15.91
C ASP A 58 1.73 -7.03 16.97
N ILE A 59 1.86 -5.76 16.57
CA ILE A 59 2.02 -4.66 17.54
C ILE A 59 0.78 -4.46 18.43
N SER A 60 -0.40 -4.82 17.95
CA SER A 60 -1.65 -4.72 18.72
C SER A 60 -1.71 -5.66 19.91
N LYS A 61 -0.78 -6.60 20.03
CA LYS A 61 -0.63 -7.48 21.20
C LYS A 61 0.07 -6.78 22.38
N GLU A 62 0.75 -5.68 22.08
CA GLU A 62 1.51 -4.94 23.10
C GLU A 62 0.59 -4.17 24.04
N PRO A 63 0.79 -4.25 25.36
CA PRO A 63 -0.15 -3.71 26.35
C PRO A 63 -0.20 -2.17 26.38
N TYR A 64 0.75 -1.50 25.75
CA TYR A 64 0.81 -0.04 25.63
C TYR A 64 0.13 0.48 24.36
N VAL A 65 -0.41 -0.38 23.51
CA VAL A 65 -1.08 -0.01 22.24
C VAL A 65 -2.58 0.10 22.47
N ASP A 66 -3.12 1.28 22.20
CA ASP A 66 -4.58 1.48 22.20
C ASP A 66 -5.18 1.04 20.84
N THR A 67 -5.71 -0.16 20.81
CA THR A 67 -6.34 -0.75 19.62
C THR A 67 -7.61 -0.04 19.16
N ASN A 68 -8.17 0.87 19.97
CA ASN A 68 -9.33 1.67 19.58
C ASN A 68 -8.94 2.95 18.83
N ARG A 69 -7.65 3.27 18.72
CA ARG A 69 -7.14 4.49 18.08
C ARG A 69 -6.11 4.20 16.98
N LEU A 70 -6.23 3.08 16.30
CA LEU A 70 -5.34 2.72 15.20
C LEU A 70 -5.69 3.53 13.94
N GLY A 71 -4.69 4.11 13.31
CA GLY A 71 -4.81 4.83 12.05
C GLY A 71 -3.85 4.29 10.98
N CYS A 72 -4.18 4.54 9.74
CA CYS A 72 -3.36 4.17 8.59
C CYS A 72 -3.10 5.41 7.74
N VAL A 73 -1.83 5.68 7.42
CA VAL A 73 -1.42 6.81 6.58
C VAL A 73 -0.44 6.35 5.52
N GLY A 74 -0.60 6.84 4.31
CA GLY A 74 0.30 6.51 3.21
C GLY A 74 0.22 7.47 2.05
N ALA A 75 1.30 7.53 1.27
CA ALA A 75 1.39 8.36 0.09
C ALA A 75 1.83 7.55 -1.13
N SER A 76 1.42 7.96 -2.33
CA SER A 76 1.72 7.30 -3.59
C SER A 76 1.25 5.82 -3.54
N PHE A 77 2.12 4.85 -3.70
CA PHE A 77 1.77 3.44 -3.45
C PHE A 77 1.21 3.23 -2.03
N GLY A 78 1.69 3.97 -1.03
CA GLY A 78 1.11 3.95 0.31
C GLY A 78 -0.32 4.50 0.36
N GLY A 79 -0.63 5.51 -0.46
CA GLY A 79 -2.01 6.01 -0.63
C GLY A 79 -2.93 4.97 -1.26
N PHE A 80 -2.48 4.28 -2.30
CA PHE A 80 -3.17 3.10 -2.84
C PHE A 80 -3.40 2.05 -1.76
N SER A 81 -2.36 1.74 -0.97
CA SER A 81 -2.47 0.77 0.12
C SER A 81 -3.52 1.18 1.16
N VAL A 82 -3.60 2.48 1.48
CA VAL A 82 -4.63 3.01 2.39
C VAL A 82 -6.04 2.82 1.82
N TYR A 83 -6.26 3.07 0.53
CA TYR A 83 -7.56 2.81 -0.10
C TYR A 83 -7.93 1.33 -0.05
N TRP A 84 -6.98 0.46 -0.37
CA TRP A 84 -7.20 -0.98 -0.29
C TRP A 84 -7.52 -1.43 1.15
N LEU A 85 -6.72 -0.99 2.11
CA LEU A 85 -6.91 -1.31 3.53
C LEU A 85 -8.24 -0.78 4.07
N ALA A 86 -8.69 0.39 3.62
CA ALA A 86 -9.98 0.94 4.04
C ALA A 86 -11.16 0.00 3.72
N GLY A 87 -11.04 -0.80 2.64
CA GLY A 87 -12.03 -1.82 2.29
C GLY A 87 -11.82 -3.20 2.92
N HIS A 88 -10.60 -3.49 3.44
CA HIS A 88 -10.19 -4.85 3.80
C HIS A 88 -9.53 -4.96 5.20
N HIS A 89 -9.74 -3.99 6.08
CA HIS A 89 -9.03 -3.93 7.37
C HIS A 89 -9.71 -4.69 8.51
N ASP A 90 -10.87 -5.30 8.30
CA ASP A 90 -11.62 -6.04 9.33
C ASP A 90 -11.76 -5.26 10.65
N LYS A 91 -12.16 -3.99 10.55
CA LYS A 91 -12.36 -3.06 11.67
C LYS A 91 -11.10 -2.71 12.49
N ARG A 92 -9.89 -3.03 12.01
CA ARG A 92 -8.65 -2.70 12.72
C ARG A 92 -8.44 -1.20 12.86
N PHE A 93 -8.57 -0.47 11.77
CA PHE A 93 -8.30 0.97 11.73
C PHE A 93 -9.56 1.81 11.96
N LYS A 94 -9.37 2.99 12.56
CA LYS A 94 -10.43 3.99 12.83
C LYS A 94 -10.27 5.25 11.99
N ALA A 95 -9.07 5.50 11.45
CA ALA A 95 -8.78 6.66 10.63
C ALA A 95 -7.85 6.28 9.46
N PHE A 96 -8.04 6.95 8.34
CA PHE A 96 -7.28 6.73 7.12
C PHE A 96 -6.87 8.07 6.52
N ILE A 97 -5.59 8.20 6.16
CA ILE A 97 -5.06 9.36 5.44
C ILE A 97 -4.34 8.85 4.20
N ALA A 98 -4.95 9.03 3.04
CA ALA A 98 -4.36 8.72 1.75
C ALA A 98 -3.90 10.01 1.06
N HIS A 99 -2.63 10.06 0.70
CA HIS A 99 -2.03 11.19 -0.01
C HIS A 99 -1.56 10.72 -1.39
N ASP A 100 -2.10 11.34 -2.45
CA ASP A 100 -1.74 11.06 -3.86
C ASP A 100 -1.72 9.56 -4.20
N GLY A 101 -2.71 8.82 -3.70
CA GLY A 101 -2.84 7.38 -3.93
C GLY A 101 -3.47 7.08 -5.28
N ILE A 102 -2.97 6.05 -5.95
CA ILE A 102 -3.61 5.50 -7.14
C ILE A 102 -4.94 4.87 -6.72
N PHE A 103 -6.05 5.37 -7.27
CA PHE A 103 -7.37 4.81 -7.02
C PHE A 103 -7.87 3.96 -8.20
N ASN A 104 -7.62 4.44 -9.41
CA ASN A 104 -7.98 3.76 -10.66
C ASN A 104 -6.73 3.52 -11.50
N MET A 105 -6.40 2.26 -11.77
CA MET A 105 -5.20 1.87 -12.50
C MET A 105 -5.27 2.24 -13.98
N GLU A 106 -6.46 2.22 -14.60
CA GLU A 106 -6.63 2.65 -16.00
C GLU A 106 -6.38 4.14 -16.13
N GLN A 107 -6.95 4.93 -15.24
CA GLN A 107 -6.73 6.38 -15.22
C GLN A 107 -5.26 6.70 -15.00
N GLN A 108 -4.63 6.07 -14.03
CA GLN A 108 -3.21 6.26 -13.74
C GLN A 108 -2.35 5.90 -14.96
N TYR A 109 -2.65 4.82 -15.68
CA TYR A 109 -1.94 4.42 -16.88
C TYR A 109 -2.08 5.44 -18.00
N LEU A 110 -3.25 6.06 -18.14
CA LEU A 110 -3.52 7.07 -19.17
C LEU A 110 -2.96 8.45 -18.87
N GLU A 111 -2.68 8.75 -17.59
CA GLU A 111 -2.20 10.05 -17.13
C GLU A 111 -0.68 10.10 -16.88
N THR A 112 -0.02 8.93 -16.76
CA THR A 112 1.41 8.88 -16.43
C THR A 112 2.29 9.03 -17.67
N GLU A 113 3.39 9.76 -17.55
CA GLU A 113 4.50 9.74 -18.50
C GLU A 113 5.39 8.50 -18.31
N GLU A 114 5.27 7.80 -17.18
CA GLU A 114 6.07 6.63 -16.82
C GLU A 114 5.39 5.31 -17.25
N MET A 115 4.91 5.22 -18.48
CA MET A 115 4.22 4.03 -18.98
C MET A 115 5.07 2.76 -18.91
N TRP A 116 6.39 2.90 -19.03
CA TRP A 116 7.35 1.80 -18.91
C TRP A 116 7.27 1.15 -17.51
N PHE A 117 7.11 1.95 -16.46
CA PHE A 117 6.96 1.48 -15.09
C PHE A 117 5.66 0.67 -14.93
N ALA A 118 4.56 1.24 -15.40
CA ALA A 118 3.26 0.56 -15.34
C ALA A 118 3.27 -0.77 -16.13
N ASN A 119 3.90 -0.78 -17.32
CA ASN A 119 4.03 -2.01 -18.12
C ASN A 119 4.88 -3.07 -17.43
N TRP A 120 5.95 -2.66 -16.74
CA TRP A 120 6.79 -3.58 -15.97
C TRP A 120 6.06 -4.14 -14.76
N ASP A 121 5.48 -3.26 -13.95
CA ASP A 121 4.85 -3.65 -12.68
C ASP A 121 3.56 -4.44 -12.86
N TYR A 122 2.79 -4.14 -13.91
CA TYR A 122 1.55 -4.88 -14.21
C TYR A 122 1.77 -6.02 -15.23
N GLY A 123 2.98 -6.11 -15.79
CA GLY A 123 3.36 -7.13 -16.76
C GLY A 123 2.95 -6.84 -18.20
N TRP A 124 2.26 -5.70 -18.50
CA TRP A 124 1.83 -5.29 -19.85
C TRP A 124 0.95 -4.04 -19.90
N CYS A 125 0.57 -3.64 -21.15
CA CYS A 125 -0.36 -2.55 -21.38
C CYS A 125 -1.79 -2.90 -20.91
N ILE A 126 -2.27 -2.21 -19.91
CA ILE A 126 -3.63 -2.36 -19.34
C ILE A 126 -4.73 -2.21 -20.41
N LEU A 127 -4.48 -1.40 -21.45
CA LEU A 127 -5.45 -1.10 -22.50
C LEU A 127 -5.53 -2.19 -23.59
N GLY A 128 -4.55 -3.08 -23.70
CA GLY A 128 -4.43 -4.09 -24.76
C GLY A 128 -5.03 -5.46 -24.45
N GLN A 129 -5.65 -5.65 -23.30
CA GLN A 129 -5.96 -6.98 -22.80
C GLN A 129 -7.39 -7.46 -23.00
N LYS A 130 -7.56 -8.20 -24.07
CA LYS A 130 -8.67 -9.17 -24.17
C LYS A 130 -8.30 -10.59 -23.69
N GLN A 131 -7.06 -10.88 -23.32
CA GLN A 131 -6.58 -12.28 -23.24
C GLN A 131 -5.89 -12.73 -21.95
N CYS A 132 -5.82 -11.94 -20.91
CA CYS A 132 -5.26 -12.42 -19.67
C CYS A 132 -6.17 -12.16 -18.49
N ASN A 133 -6.04 -12.94 -17.46
CA ASN A 133 -6.74 -12.88 -16.18
C ASN A 133 -6.64 -11.51 -15.45
N GLY A 134 -6.12 -10.49 -16.13
CA GLY A 134 -5.96 -9.12 -15.69
C GLY A 134 -7.26 -8.34 -15.44
N THR A 135 -8.37 -8.74 -16.05
CA THR A 135 -9.67 -8.14 -15.72
C THR A 135 -10.04 -8.40 -14.27
N THR A 136 -9.62 -9.54 -13.73
CA THR A 136 -9.78 -9.88 -12.32
C THR A 136 -8.88 -8.99 -11.44
N TYR A 137 -7.68 -8.66 -11.90
CA TYR A 137 -6.76 -7.78 -11.20
C TYR A 137 -7.26 -6.32 -11.16
N LEU A 138 -7.72 -5.78 -12.26
CA LEU A 138 -8.31 -4.43 -12.29
C LEU A 138 -9.55 -4.34 -11.40
N CYS A 139 -10.39 -5.37 -11.37
CA CYS A 139 -11.54 -5.43 -10.47
C CYS A 139 -11.14 -5.62 -9.00
N GLN A 140 -9.97 -6.21 -8.71
CA GLN A 140 -9.47 -6.37 -7.34
C GLN A 140 -8.68 -5.15 -6.85
N LEU A 141 -8.02 -4.44 -7.78
CA LEU A 141 -7.21 -3.25 -7.47
C LEU A 141 -8.01 -1.95 -7.60
N SER A 142 -9.07 -1.93 -8.38
CA SER A 142 -10.06 -0.88 -8.34
C SER A 142 -10.92 -1.11 -7.10
N PRO A 143 -10.88 -0.26 -6.09
CA PRO A 143 -11.81 -0.33 -4.97
C PRO A 143 -13.18 0.12 -5.45
N SER A 144 -13.69 -0.51 -6.52
CA SER A 144 -15.06 -0.29 -6.94
C SER A 144 -15.95 -0.79 -5.81
N PHE A 145 -16.59 0.15 -5.17
CA PHE A 145 -17.67 -0.06 -4.23
C PHE A 145 -18.66 -1.09 -4.82
N ARG A 146 -18.68 -2.26 -4.23
CA ARG A 146 -19.83 -3.15 -4.26
C ARG A 146 -20.51 -3.11 -2.92
#